data_b9b56447496fec242463583795408a65
#
_entry.id   b9b56447496fec242463583795408a65
#
_cell.length_a   1.000
_cell.length_b   1.000
_cell.length_c   1.000
_cell.angle_alpha   90.00
_cell.angle_beta   90.00
_cell.angle_gamma   90.00
#
_symmetry.space_group_name_H-M   'P 1'
#
loop_
_entity.id
_entity.type
_entity.pdbx_description
1 polymer ?
#
loop_
_entity_poly.entity_id
_entity_poly.type
_entity_poly.pdbx_seq_one_letter_code
_entity_poly.pdbx_strand_id
1 'polypeptide(L)'
;MIPSDYIEFNKKREIGDIITDTFKFLRKNLKPLFSVLLKTLLIPFILLVVAVAYYSMATSEMDTIYFLRNYNNIANIIISVVVLAAMLIIYSGMLYGTVSEYIKEYKKTQGVPTEETILQQVKKNSGSYISLSFWNLLYIAGFPFLLFFLGGMIIGGVGFLGVLVILGALVYMIYLYTRYAVIFPSYIHKNTTITSSFSSSTELIRNEWWNTFLALFLLGLITAAISFVFQIPALIYVVSQEFVNPGEYSYAEPTTDWILVIFQTISSSVGYLLYIIPALAVNFIYFNLSERKNQTGSLERINAIGRSDEE
;
A
#
# COMPACT_ATOMS: atom_id res chain seq x y z
N MET A 1 10.41 33.90 -2.25
CA MET A 1 11.60 33.13 -1.80
C MET A 1 11.17 31.70 -1.53
N ILE A 2 11.82 30.73 -2.18
CA ILE A 2 11.60 29.31 -1.88
C ILE A 2 12.14 29.05 -0.48
N PRO A 3 11.35 28.44 0.45
CA PRO A 3 11.85 28.13 1.78
C PRO A 3 13.13 27.29 1.68
N SER A 4 14.14 27.59 2.49
CA SER A 4 15.42 26.85 2.53
C SER A 4 15.25 25.33 2.73
N ASP A 5 14.08 24.94 3.14
CA ASP A 5 13.68 23.58 3.50
C ASP A 5 12.82 22.86 2.47
N TYR A 6 12.57 23.46 1.30
CA TYR A 6 11.80 22.83 0.23
C TYR A 6 12.49 21.55 -0.29
N ILE A 7 11.70 20.48 -0.39
CA ILE A 7 12.18 19.22 -0.99
C ILE A 7 11.73 19.19 -2.43
N GLU A 8 12.71 19.32 -3.33
CA GLU A 8 12.47 19.30 -4.77
C GLU A 8 12.08 17.91 -5.25
N PHE A 9 10.97 17.79 -5.98
CA PHE A 9 10.49 16.52 -6.53
C PHE A 9 11.07 16.22 -7.91
N ASN A 10 11.17 17.21 -8.81
CA ASN A 10 11.67 17.06 -10.18
C ASN A 10 13.20 16.93 -10.20
N LYS A 11 13.71 15.80 -9.69
CA LYS A 11 15.13 15.52 -9.55
C LYS A 11 15.39 14.05 -9.83
N LYS A 12 16.47 13.74 -10.55
CA LYS A 12 16.98 12.36 -10.69
C LYS A 12 17.51 11.90 -9.32
N ARG A 13 17.12 10.68 -8.94
CA ARG A 13 17.47 10.07 -7.65
C ARG A 13 18.02 8.67 -7.85
N GLU A 14 18.95 8.30 -7.00
CA GLU A 14 19.29 6.90 -6.78
C GLU A 14 18.34 6.27 -5.76
N ILE A 15 18.40 4.95 -5.60
CA ILE A 15 17.48 4.22 -4.69
C ILE A 15 17.62 4.72 -3.26
N GLY A 16 18.85 4.93 -2.79
CA GLY A 16 19.14 5.47 -1.47
C GLY A 16 18.55 6.88 -1.24
N ASP A 17 18.58 7.74 -2.28
CA ASP A 17 17.99 9.06 -2.24
C ASP A 17 16.47 9.00 -2.13
N ILE A 18 15.82 8.07 -2.87
CA ILE A 18 14.36 7.87 -2.79
C ILE A 18 13.95 7.52 -1.36
N ILE A 19 14.66 6.58 -0.73
CA ILE A 19 14.40 6.17 0.65
C ILE A 19 14.63 7.35 1.61
N THR A 20 15.78 7.99 1.52
CA THR A 20 16.17 9.10 2.40
C THR A 20 15.20 10.28 2.27
N ASP A 21 14.85 10.68 1.03
CA ASP A 21 13.94 11.79 0.77
C ASP A 21 12.50 11.46 1.20
N THR A 22 12.06 10.21 1.13
CA THR A 22 10.76 9.76 1.64
C THR A 22 10.67 10.00 3.15
N PHE A 23 11.65 9.53 3.93
CA PHE A 23 11.65 9.74 5.38
C PHE A 23 11.91 11.20 5.79
N LYS A 24 12.74 11.92 5.04
CA LYS A 24 12.98 13.35 5.24
C LYS A 24 11.70 14.15 5.02
N PHE A 25 10.95 13.84 3.96
CA PHE A 25 9.66 14.47 3.67
C PHE A 25 8.64 14.17 4.76
N LEU A 26 8.49 12.89 5.13
CA LEU A 26 7.59 12.47 6.20
C LEU A 26 7.89 13.22 7.50
N ARG A 27 9.16 13.25 7.94
CA ARG A 27 9.56 13.93 9.17
C ARG A 27 9.28 15.45 9.15
N LYS A 28 9.54 16.10 8.02
CA LYS A 28 9.33 17.55 7.88
C LYS A 28 7.86 17.95 7.82
N ASN A 29 7.07 17.14 7.14
CA ASN A 29 5.65 17.41 6.88
C ASN A 29 4.72 16.61 7.78
N LEU A 30 5.22 15.94 8.84
CA LEU A 30 4.43 15.01 9.63
C LEU A 30 3.14 15.66 10.17
N LYS A 31 3.25 16.84 10.80
CA LYS A 31 2.09 17.52 11.40
C LYS A 31 1.04 17.95 10.35
N PRO A 32 1.39 18.72 9.29
CA PRO A 32 0.38 19.16 8.31
C PRO A 32 -0.15 17.98 7.48
N LEU A 33 0.68 17.01 7.12
CA LEU A 33 0.25 15.81 6.41
C LEU A 33 -0.70 14.95 7.25
N PHE A 34 -0.38 14.76 8.55
CA PHE A 34 -1.21 13.99 9.47
C PHE A 34 -2.57 14.68 9.72
N SER A 35 -2.63 16.02 9.80
CA SER A 35 -3.89 16.77 9.88
C SER A 35 -4.80 16.46 8.68
N VAL A 36 -4.26 16.52 7.47
CA VAL A 36 -5.02 16.19 6.24
C VAL A 36 -5.46 14.72 6.25
N LEU A 37 -4.55 13.81 6.61
CA LEU A 37 -4.87 12.37 6.65
C LEU A 37 -5.94 12.05 7.68
N LEU A 38 -5.91 12.64 8.87
CA LEU A 38 -6.96 12.46 9.86
C LEU A 38 -8.33 12.88 9.32
N LYS A 39 -8.40 14.03 8.65
CA LYS A 39 -9.68 14.54 8.11
C LYS A 39 -10.21 13.72 6.94
N THR A 40 -9.35 13.07 6.18
CA THR A 40 -9.74 12.28 4.99
C THR A 40 -9.87 10.79 5.26
N LEU A 41 -9.08 10.24 6.18
CA LEU A 41 -8.95 8.80 6.39
C LEU A 41 -9.56 8.30 7.70
N LEU A 42 -9.99 9.17 8.62
CA LEU A 42 -10.50 8.72 9.92
C LEU A 42 -11.64 7.70 9.76
N ILE A 43 -12.64 8.00 8.94
CA ILE A 43 -13.77 7.09 8.72
C ILE A 43 -13.33 5.82 7.97
N PRO A 44 -12.63 5.89 6.82
CA PRO A 44 -12.10 4.70 6.15
C PRO A 44 -11.21 3.84 7.06
N PHE A 45 -10.41 4.45 7.92
CA PHE A 45 -9.54 3.72 8.84
C PHE A 45 -10.32 3.02 9.96
N ILE A 46 -11.30 3.67 10.57
CA ILE A 46 -12.16 3.03 11.58
C ILE A 46 -12.90 1.84 10.96
N LEU A 47 -13.46 1.99 9.77
CA LEU A 47 -14.13 0.89 9.07
C LEU A 47 -13.17 -0.26 8.75
N LEU A 48 -11.92 0.06 8.37
CA LEU A 48 -10.88 -0.95 8.17
C LEU A 48 -10.54 -1.69 9.47
N VAL A 49 -10.38 -0.98 10.59
CA VAL A 49 -10.12 -1.60 11.90
C VAL A 49 -11.24 -2.57 12.30
N VAL A 50 -12.50 -2.19 12.09
CA VAL A 50 -13.67 -3.06 12.34
C VAL A 50 -13.62 -4.29 11.42
N ALA A 51 -13.27 -4.12 10.13
CA ALA A 51 -13.15 -5.23 9.20
C ALA A 51 -12.00 -6.19 9.58
N VAL A 52 -10.87 -5.64 10.06
CA VAL A 52 -9.75 -6.44 10.59
C VAL A 52 -10.16 -7.22 11.82
N ALA A 53 -10.87 -6.60 12.78
CA ALA A 53 -11.37 -7.28 13.97
C ALA A 53 -12.32 -8.42 13.58
N TYR A 54 -13.24 -8.18 12.65
CA TYR A 54 -14.16 -9.21 12.16
C TYR A 54 -13.42 -10.36 11.47
N TYR A 55 -12.41 -10.06 10.64
CA TYR A 55 -11.56 -11.07 10.01
C TYR A 55 -10.77 -11.87 11.07
N SER A 56 -10.18 -11.20 12.05
CA SER A 56 -9.44 -11.85 13.14
C SER A 56 -10.34 -12.77 13.97
N MET A 57 -11.58 -12.35 14.27
CA MET A 57 -12.57 -13.21 14.93
C MET A 57 -12.90 -14.45 14.09
N ALA A 58 -13.23 -14.26 12.81
CA ALA A 58 -13.60 -15.35 11.93
C ALA A 58 -12.47 -16.38 11.71
N THR A 59 -11.21 -15.96 11.88
CA THR A 59 -10.03 -16.82 11.70
C THR A 59 -9.47 -17.37 13.00
N SER A 60 -9.78 -16.79 14.16
CA SER A 60 -9.34 -17.28 15.47
C SER A 60 -9.92 -18.66 15.83
N GLU A 61 -11.05 -19.02 15.24
CA GLU A 61 -11.73 -20.31 15.43
C GLU A 61 -11.24 -21.42 14.45
N MET A 62 -10.19 -21.14 13.67
CA MET A 62 -9.66 -22.09 12.69
C MET A 62 -8.77 -23.16 13.33
N ASP A 63 -9.38 -24.17 13.96
CA ASP A 63 -8.73 -25.48 14.03
C ASP A 63 -8.86 -26.20 12.69
N THR A 64 -7.74 -26.71 12.15
CA THR A 64 -7.65 -27.32 10.80
C THR A 64 -8.64 -28.46 10.59
N ILE A 65 -8.97 -29.21 11.64
CA ILE A 65 -9.92 -30.32 11.62
C ILE A 65 -11.37 -29.84 11.67
N TYR A 66 -11.63 -28.78 12.41
CA TYR A 66 -12.96 -28.19 12.56
C TYR A 66 -13.39 -27.43 11.30
N PHE A 67 -12.46 -26.80 10.63
CA PHE A 67 -12.67 -26.10 9.35
C PHE A 67 -13.27 -27.04 8.27
N LEU A 68 -12.81 -28.29 8.19
CA LEU A 68 -13.29 -29.28 7.21
C LEU A 68 -14.67 -29.84 7.53
N ARG A 69 -15.19 -29.65 8.75
CA ARG A 69 -16.47 -30.21 9.22
C ARG A 69 -17.62 -29.21 9.29
N ASN A 70 -17.35 -27.92 9.28
CA ASN A 70 -18.38 -26.91 9.53
C ASN A 70 -18.49 -25.85 8.41
N TYR A 71 -19.43 -26.08 7.48
CA TYR A 71 -19.67 -25.18 6.33
C TYR A 71 -20.05 -23.74 6.74
N ASN A 72 -20.67 -23.53 7.90
CA ASN A 72 -21.07 -22.21 8.38
C ASN A 72 -19.82 -21.34 8.68
N ASN A 73 -18.73 -21.93 9.17
CA ASN A 73 -17.49 -21.20 9.44
C ASN A 73 -16.80 -20.78 8.14
N ILE A 74 -16.87 -21.59 7.09
CA ILE A 74 -16.33 -21.24 5.77
C ILE A 74 -17.04 -20.01 5.19
N ALA A 75 -18.36 -19.92 5.32
CA ALA A 75 -19.12 -18.77 4.86
C ALA A 75 -18.72 -17.48 5.59
N ASN A 76 -18.58 -17.55 6.92
CA ASN A 76 -18.14 -16.41 7.74
C ASN A 76 -16.72 -15.93 7.35
N ILE A 77 -15.80 -16.85 7.10
CA ILE A 77 -14.44 -16.52 6.66
C ILE A 77 -14.48 -15.85 5.28
N ILE A 78 -15.21 -16.39 4.32
CA ILE A 78 -15.34 -15.79 2.99
C ILE A 78 -15.93 -14.38 3.10
N ILE A 79 -16.99 -14.18 3.89
CA ILE A 79 -17.60 -12.87 4.10
C ILE A 79 -16.59 -11.91 4.74
N SER A 80 -15.85 -12.35 5.76
CA SER A 80 -14.86 -11.50 6.44
C SER A 80 -13.72 -11.09 5.51
N VAL A 81 -13.24 -11.99 4.64
CA VAL A 81 -12.23 -11.69 3.60
C VAL A 81 -12.76 -10.69 2.59
N VAL A 82 -14.00 -10.84 2.12
CA VAL A 82 -14.62 -9.91 1.16
C VAL A 82 -14.79 -8.52 1.78
N VAL A 83 -15.27 -8.45 3.03
CA VAL A 83 -15.42 -7.18 3.77
C VAL A 83 -14.06 -6.52 3.97
N LEU A 84 -13.06 -7.28 4.41
CA LEU A 84 -11.71 -6.77 4.59
C LEU A 84 -11.11 -6.25 3.26
N ALA A 85 -11.24 -7.00 2.18
CA ALA A 85 -10.78 -6.58 0.86
C ALA A 85 -11.46 -5.29 0.39
N ALA A 86 -12.78 -5.16 0.59
CA ALA A 86 -13.51 -3.94 0.26
C ALA A 86 -13.01 -2.72 1.06
N MET A 87 -12.80 -2.89 2.38
CA MET A 87 -12.29 -1.81 3.24
C MET A 87 -10.83 -1.46 2.92
N LEU A 88 -10.00 -2.44 2.55
CA LEU A 88 -8.62 -2.20 2.08
C LEU A 88 -8.60 -1.40 0.76
N ILE A 89 -9.51 -1.67 -0.17
CA ILE A 89 -9.65 -0.91 -1.42
C ILE A 89 -10.00 0.55 -1.12
N ILE A 90 -10.98 0.78 -0.25
CA ILE A 90 -11.41 2.12 0.14
C ILE A 90 -10.27 2.87 0.83
N TYR A 91 -9.67 2.25 1.84
CA TYR A 91 -8.60 2.86 2.61
C TYR A 91 -7.36 3.16 1.76
N SER A 92 -6.89 2.20 0.97
CA SER A 92 -5.71 2.40 0.13
C SER A 92 -5.96 3.45 -0.97
N GLY A 93 -7.12 3.44 -1.62
CA GLY A 93 -7.49 4.45 -2.60
C GLY A 93 -7.46 5.85 -2.01
N MET A 94 -8.07 6.04 -0.86
CA MET A 94 -8.10 7.32 -0.15
C MET A 94 -6.70 7.72 0.34
N LEU A 95 -5.90 6.80 0.87
CA LEU A 95 -4.54 7.08 1.35
C LEU A 95 -3.62 7.54 0.21
N TYR A 96 -3.48 6.73 -0.84
CA TYR A 96 -2.61 7.06 -1.98
C TYR A 96 -3.10 8.30 -2.72
N GLY A 97 -4.40 8.49 -2.84
CA GLY A 97 -5.02 9.68 -3.41
C GLY A 97 -4.68 10.93 -2.60
N THR A 98 -4.93 10.89 -1.28
CA THR A 98 -4.67 12.04 -0.37
C THR A 98 -3.19 12.40 -0.35
N VAL A 99 -2.29 11.42 -0.24
CA VAL A 99 -0.83 11.67 -0.22
C VAL A 99 -0.37 12.29 -1.55
N SER A 100 -0.88 11.81 -2.69
CA SER A 100 -0.49 12.35 -4.00
C SER A 100 -1.06 13.77 -4.23
N GLU A 101 -2.28 14.08 -3.77
CA GLU A 101 -2.82 15.45 -3.81
C GLU A 101 -2.04 16.39 -2.87
N TYR A 102 -1.66 15.90 -1.69
CA TYR A 102 -0.81 16.68 -0.78
C TYR A 102 0.52 17.06 -1.45
N ILE A 103 1.18 16.12 -2.10
CA ILE A 103 2.44 16.36 -2.81
C ILE A 103 2.22 17.31 -4.01
N LYS A 104 1.11 17.18 -4.73
CA LYS A 104 0.75 18.07 -5.84
C LYS A 104 0.62 19.52 -5.36
N GLU A 105 -0.10 19.75 -4.26
CA GLU A 105 -0.27 21.08 -3.68
C GLU A 105 1.04 21.60 -3.07
N TYR A 106 1.81 20.74 -2.37
CA TYR A 106 3.14 21.09 -1.85
C TYR A 106 4.09 21.59 -2.94
N LYS A 107 4.10 20.94 -4.10
CA LYS A 107 4.89 21.40 -5.26
C LYS A 107 4.39 22.73 -5.81
N LYS A 108 3.08 22.89 -5.96
CA LYS A 108 2.45 24.10 -6.50
C LYS A 108 2.72 25.31 -5.62
N THR A 109 2.70 25.13 -4.31
CA THR A 109 2.88 26.19 -3.30
C THR A 109 4.32 26.31 -2.78
N GLN A 110 5.26 25.58 -3.42
CA GLN A 110 6.69 25.60 -3.06
C GLN A 110 6.96 25.34 -1.57
N GLY A 111 6.24 24.38 -0.99
CA GLY A 111 6.52 23.88 0.36
C GLY A 111 5.50 24.25 1.45
N VAL A 112 4.49 25.04 1.15
CA VAL A 112 3.44 25.46 2.11
C VAL A 112 2.06 25.04 1.59
N PRO A 113 1.70 23.75 1.65
CA PRO A 113 0.45 23.26 1.07
C PRO A 113 -0.78 23.78 1.82
N THR A 114 -1.81 24.17 1.08
CA THR A 114 -3.08 24.67 1.61
C THR A 114 -3.99 23.48 1.90
N GLU A 115 -4.29 23.23 3.18
CA GLU A 115 -5.08 22.11 3.63
C GLU A 115 -6.48 22.09 2.98
N GLU A 116 -7.17 23.22 2.93
CA GLU A 116 -8.51 23.34 2.39
C GLU A 116 -8.57 22.90 0.91
N THR A 117 -7.61 23.32 0.09
CA THR A 117 -7.50 22.93 -1.31
C THR A 117 -7.36 21.42 -1.45
N ILE A 118 -6.51 20.80 -0.60
CA ILE A 118 -6.31 19.34 -0.63
C ILE A 118 -7.60 18.62 -0.26
N LEU A 119 -8.27 19.03 0.81
CA LEU A 119 -9.53 18.42 1.27
C LEU A 119 -10.63 18.50 0.21
N GLN A 120 -10.77 19.64 -0.47
CA GLN A 120 -11.72 19.84 -1.57
C GLN A 120 -11.41 18.88 -2.75
N GLN A 121 -10.14 18.78 -3.16
CA GLN A 121 -9.74 17.89 -4.25
C GLN A 121 -9.95 16.41 -3.89
N VAL A 122 -9.57 16.00 -2.68
CA VAL A 122 -9.78 14.63 -2.19
C VAL A 122 -11.27 14.30 -2.14
N LYS A 123 -12.10 15.17 -1.59
CA LYS A 123 -13.56 14.98 -1.54
C LYS A 123 -14.17 14.86 -2.94
N LYS A 124 -13.76 15.73 -3.87
CA LYS A 124 -14.25 15.73 -5.25
C LYS A 124 -13.89 14.43 -5.99
N ASN A 125 -12.68 13.90 -5.77
CA ASN A 125 -12.13 12.79 -6.53
C ASN A 125 -12.12 11.45 -5.76
N SER A 126 -12.71 11.37 -4.57
CA SER A 126 -12.70 10.17 -3.70
C SER A 126 -13.18 8.91 -4.43
N GLY A 127 -14.27 9.00 -5.18
CA GLY A 127 -14.78 7.89 -5.99
C GLY A 127 -13.79 7.39 -7.04
N SER A 128 -13.06 8.32 -7.69
CA SER A 128 -12.01 7.97 -8.66
C SER A 128 -10.82 7.28 -8.00
N TYR A 129 -10.43 7.68 -6.80
CA TYR A 129 -9.33 7.03 -6.06
C TYR A 129 -9.69 5.63 -5.61
N ILE A 130 -10.92 5.43 -5.11
CA ILE A 130 -11.43 4.11 -4.74
C ILE A 130 -11.52 3.22 -6.00
N SER A 131 -12.04 3.74 -7.10
CA SER A 131 -12.08 3.03 -8.39
C SER A 131 -10.68 2.67 -8.90
N LEU A 132 -9.71 3.59 -8.81
CA LEU A 132 -8.32 3.34 -9.19
C LEU A 132 -7.70 2.23 -8.33
N SER A 133 -7.96 2.23 -7.03
CA SER A 133 -7.49 1.16 -6.11
C SER A 133 -8.15 -0.18 -6.43
N PHE A 134 -9.44 -0.20 -6.73
CA PHE A 134 -10.17 -1.41 -7.14
C PHE A 134 -9.57 -2.01 -8.42
N TRP A 135 -9.41 -1.21 -9.46
CA TRP A 135 -8.82 -1.67 -10.72
C TRP A 135 -7.36 -2.11 -10.53
N ASN A 136 -6.59 -1.39 -9.71
CA ASN A 136 -5.22 -1.77 -9.38
C ASN A 136 -5.15 -3.15 -8.74
N LEU A 137 -5.99 -3.41 -7.74
CA LEU A 137 -6.07 -4.73 -7.11
C LEU A 137 -6.47 -5.81 -8.13
N LEU A 138 -7.46 -5.53 -8.97
CA LEU A 138 -7.92 -6.49 -9.98
C LEU A 138 -6.84 -6.81 -11.02
N TYR A 139 -6.08 -5.79 -11.49
CA TYR A 139 -4.98 -6.01 -12.43
C TYR A 139 -3.80 -6.76 -11.80
N ILE A 140 -3.45 -6.46 -10.53
CA ILE A 140 -2.33 -7.10 -9.85
C ILE A 140 -2.68 -8.51 -9.38
N ALA A 141 -3.85 -8.71 -8.79
CA ALA A 141 -4.22 -9.96 -8.12
C ALA A 141 -5.15 -10.86 -8.94
N GLY A 142 -5.97 -10.31 -9.86
CA GLY A 142 -7.04 -11.06 -10.52
C GLY A 142 -6.55 -12.28 -11.30
N PHE A 143 -5.62 -12.09 -12.24
CA PHE A 143 -5.07 -13.21 -13.00
C PHE A 143 -4.15 -14.13 -12.16
N PRO A 144 -3.22 -13.62 -11.34
CA PRO A 144 -2.47 -14.44 -10.39
C PRO A 144 -3.35 -15.28 -9.47
N PHE A 145 -4.47 -14.75 -8.99
CA PHE A 145 -5.42 -15.49 -8.16
C PHE A 145 -6.00 -16.73 -8.88
N LEU A 146 -6.34 -16.59 -10.18
CA LEU A 146 -6.76 -17.74 -11.00
C LEU A 146 -5.63 -18.77 -11.12
N LEU A 147 -4.39 -18.35 -11.28
CA LEU A 147 -3.24 -19.26 -11.32
C LEU A 147 -3.01 -19.96 -9.97
N PHE A 148 -3.19 -19.28 -8.84
CA PHE A 148 -3.14 -19.89 -7.51
C PHE A 148 -4.19 -20.98 -7.36
N PHE A 149 -5.41 -20.70 -7.77
CA PHE A 149 -6.52 -21.67 -7.73
C PHE A 149 -6.23 -22.88 -8.60
N LEU A 150 -5.79 -22.68 -9.85
CA LEU A 150 -5.40 -23.76 -10.77
C LEU A 150 -4.22 -24.56 -10.22
N GLY A 151 -3.19 -23.90 -9.69
CA GLY A 151 -2.05 -24.56 -9.06
C GLY A 151 -2.46 -25.44 -7.89
N GLY A 152 -3.37 -24.96 -7.04
CA GLY A 152 -3.94 -25.72 -5.94
C GLY A 152 -4.69 -26.97 -6.39
N MET A 153 -5.47 -26.87 -7.47
CA MET A 153 -6.16 -28.05 -8.06
C MET A 153 -5.17 -29.08 -8.63
N ILE A 154 -4.09 -28.63 -9.27
CA ILE A 154 -3.08 -29.50 -9.87
C ILE A 154 -2.25 -30.24 -8.80
N ILE A 155 -2.03 -29.63 -7.62
CA ILE A 155 -1.28 -30.26 -6.51
C ILE A 155 -1.87 -31.65 -6.16
N GLY A 156 -3.20 -31.79 -6.18
CA GLY A 156 -3.89 -33.04 -5.88
C GLY A 156 -3.56 -34.22 -6.85
N GLY A 157 -3.13 -33.91 -8.09
CA GLY A 157 -2.80 -34.90 -9.10
C GLY A 157 -1.30 -35.03 -9.40
N VAL A 158 -0.63 -33.91 -9.66
CA VAL A 158 0.81 -33.82 -10.02
C VAL A 158 1.48 -32.74 -9.17
N GLY A 159 1.69 -33.02 -7.88
CA GLY A 159 2.09 -32.10 -6.83
C GLY A 159 3.18 -31.07 -7.22
N PHE A 160 4.26 -31.53 -7.88
CA PHE A 160 5.37 -30.66 -8.30
C PHE A 160 4.95 -29.59 -9.32
N LEU A 161 4.12 -29.92 -10.30
CA LEU A 161 3.65 -28.95 -11.30
C LEU A 161 2.75 -27.89 -10.68
N GLY A 162 1.89 -28.27 -9.74
CA GLY A 162 1.04 -27.32 -9.00
C GLY A 162 1.87 -26.29 -8.23
N VAL A 163 2.94 -26.72 -7.57
CA VAL A 163 3.89 -25.82 -6.88
C VAL A 163 4.55 -24.84 -7.85
N LEU A 164 4.99 -25.31 -9.03
CA LEU A 164 5.58 -24.44 -10.05
C LEU A 164 4.60 -23.37 -10.55
N VAL A 165 3.32 -23.72 -10.74
CA VAL A 165 2.28 -22.76 -11.15
C VAL A 165 2.09 -21.71 -10.07
N ILE A 166 2.05 -22.08 -8.80
CA ILE A 166 1.92 -21.14 -7.66
C ILE A 166 3.13 -20.21 -7.58
N LEU A 167 4.34 -20.74 -7.71
CA LEU A 167 5.57 -19.93 -7.72
C LEU A 167 5.58 -18.96 -8.91
N GLY A 168 5.17 -19.41 -10.08
CA GLY A 168 5.01 -18.56 -11.26
C GLY A 168 3.99 -17.44 -11.05
N ALA A 169 2.87 -17.73 -10.40
CA ALA A 169 1.86 -16.73 -10.05
C ALA A 169 2.39 -15.68 -9.08
N LEU A 170 3.18 -16.07 -8.06
CA LEU A 170 3.84 -15.15 -7.13
C LEU A 170 4.81 -14.19 -7.86
N VAL A 171 5.69 -14.74 -8.70
CA VAL A 171 6.64 -13.94 -9.48
C VAL A 171 5.90 -12.96 -10.39
N TYR A 172 4.83 -13.43 -11.05
CA TYR A 172 4.02 -12.59 -11.92
C TYR A 172 3.28 -11.48 -11.16
N MET A 173 2.79 -11.77 -9.95
CA MET A 173 2.17 -10.78 -9.08
C MET A 173 3.16 -9.68 -8.67
N ILE A 174 4.40 -10.03 -8.31
CA ILE A 174 5.48 -9.08 -8.00
C ILE A 174 5.81 -8.22 -9.23
N TYR A 175 5.86 -8.84 -10.42
CA TYR A 175 6.07 -8.11 -11.66
C TYR A 175 4.98 -7.06 -11.91
N LEU A 176 3.71 -7.43 -11.75
CA LEU A 176 2.57 -6.52 -11.94
C LEU A 176 2.51 -5.43 -10.87
N TYR A 177 2.78 -5.79 -9.60
CA TYR A 177 2.85 -4.82 -8.50
C TYR A 177 3.86 -3.71 -8.80
N THR A 178 5.06 -4.08 -9.24
CA THR A 178 6.09 -3.12 -9.64
C THR A 178 5.65 -2.30 -10.85
N ARG A 179 5.09 -2.94 -11.88
CA ARG A 179 4.65 -2.31 -13.14
C ARG A 179 3.59 -1.24 -12.92
N TYR A 180 2.73 -1.41 -11.94
CA TYR A 180 1.62 -0.50 -11.63
C TYR A 180 1.86 0.38 -10.40
N ALA A 181 3.07 0.40 -9.86
CA ALA A 181 3.38 1.10 -8.62
C ALA A 181 3.09 2.61 -8.64
N VAL A 182 3.25 3.28 -9.79
CA VAL A 182 3.10 4.74 -9.91
C VAL A 182 1.79 5.18 -10.56
N ILE A 183 0.71 4.35 -10.49
CA ILE A 183 -0.59 4.69 -11.09
C ILE A 183 -1.23 5.90 -10.43
N PHE A 184 -1.21 6.01 -9.09
CA PHE A 184 -1.79 7.14 -8.36
C PHE A 184 -1.13 8.46 -8.69
N PRO A 185 0.21 8.61 -8.56
CA PRO A 185 0.87 9.81 -9.01
C PRO A 185 0.69 10.07 -10.51
N SER A 186 0.65 9.04 -11.37
CA SER A 186 0.37 9.22 -12.80
C SER A 186 -1.02 9.78 -13.05
N TYR A 187 -2.05 9.29 -12.35
CA TYR A 187 -3.41 9.79 -12.44
C TYR A 187 -3.52 11.25 -12.00
N ILE A 188 -2.96 11.57 -10.83
CA ILE A 188 -3.14 12.87 -10.18
C ILE A 188 -2.28 13.96 -10.79
N HIS A 189 -1.00 13.70 -11.06
CA HIS A 189 -0.07 14.72 -11.57
C HIS A 189 -0.23 14.99 -13.07
N LYS A 190 -0.61 13.96 -13.86
CA LYS A 190 -0.91 14.15 -15.29
C LYS A 190 -2.35 14.55 -15.57
N ASN A 191 -3.22 14.48 -14.56
CA ASN A 191 -4.66 14.75 -14.70
C ASN A 191 -5.31 13.90 -15.81
N THR A 192 -5.03 12.59 -15.80
CA THR A 192 -5.41 11.64 -16.86
C THR A 192 -6.61 10.79 -16.44
N THR A 193 -7.11 9.92 -17.33
CA THR A 193 -8.12 8.92 -17.01
C THR A 193 -7.51 7.72 -16.26
N ILE A 194 -8.36 6.91 -15.62
CA ILE A 194 -7.94 5.69 -14.92
C ILE A 194 -7.16 4.77 -15.88
N THR A 195 -7.70 4.50 -17.06
CA THR A 195 -7.06 3.62 -18.05
C THR A 195 -5.71 4.15 -18.51
N SER A 196 -5.60 5.46 -18.78
CA SER A 196 -4.34 6.07 -19.21
C SER A 196 -3.29 6.14 -18.11
N SER A 197 -3.69 6.11 -16.82
CA SER A 197 -2.75 6.06 -15.70
C SER A 197 -2.01 4.70 -15.62
N PHE A 198 -2.69 3.59 -15.94
CA PHE A 198 -2.04 2.28 -16.06
C PHE A 198 -1.04 2.23 -17.21
N SER A 199 -1.43 2.76 -18.37
CA SER A 199 -0.54 2.86 -19.54
C SER A 199 0.68 3.73 -19.21
N SER A 200 0.44 4.89 -18.58
CA SER A 200 1.51 5.80 -18.16
C SER A 200 2.47 5.18 -17.15
N SER A 201 1.95 4.45 -16.13
CA SER A 201 2.78 3.73 -15.16
C SER A 201 3.67 2.70 -15.86
N THR A 202 3.06 1.88 -16.75
CA THR A 202 3.79 0.88 -17.56
C THR A 202 4.91 1.50 -18.38
N GLU A 203 4.63 2.62 -19.04
CA GLU A 203 5.59 3.31 -19.90
C GLU A 203 6.76 3.93 -19.11
N LEU A 204 6.49 4.49 -17.94
CA LEU A 204 7.51 5.06 -17.07
C LEU A 204 8.43 3.98 -16.48
N ILE A 205 7.88 2.84 -16.08
CA ILE A 205 8.62 1.78 -15.38
C ILE A 205 9.36 0.85 -16.36
N ARG A 206 8.95 0.77 -17.62
CA ARG A 206 9.42 -0.23 -18.60
C ARG A 206 10.94 -0.44 -18.62
N ASN A 207 11.71 0.64 -18.64
CA ASN A 207 13.18 0.56 -18.71
C ASN A 207 13.86 0.65 -17.34
N GLU A 208 13.10 0.92 -16.29
CA GLU A 208 13.57 1.13 -14.92
C GLU A 208 12.93 0.13 -13.94
N TRP A 209 12.46 -1.02 -14.46
CA TRP A 209 11.69 -1.97 -13.67
C TRP A 209 12.49 -2.50 -12.45
N TRP A 210 13.75 -2.88 -12.65
CA TRP A 210 14.61 -3.39 -11.60
C TRP A 210 14.92 -2.34 -10.53
N ASN A 211 15.19 -1.11 -10.93
CA ASN A 211 15.44 -0.02 -10.00
C ASN A 211 14.18 0.31 -9.19
N THR A 212 13.02 0.30 -9.84
CA THR A 212 11.72 0.50 -9.18
C THR A 212 11.40 -0.63 -8.21
N PHE A 213 11.58 -1.88 -8.65
CA PHE A 213 11.39 -3.07 -7.81
C PHE A 213 12.27 -3.01 -6.57
N LEU A 214 13.57 -2.74 -6.73
CA LEU A 214 14.51 -2.71 -5.62
C LEU A 214 14.20 -1.57 -4.62
N ALA A 215 13.79 -0.39 -5.13
CA ALA A 215 13.35 0.70 -4.26
C ALA A 215 12.12 0.31 -3.43
N LEU A 216 11.09 -0.27 -4.06
CA LEU A 216 9.88 -0.73 -3.39
C LEU A 216 10.17 -1.89 -2.43
N PHE A 217 11.03 -2.82 -2.81
CA PHE A 217 11.43 -3.96 -1.97
C PHE A 217 12.14 -3.50 -0.69
N LEU A 218 13.13 -2.61 -0.81
CA LEU A 218 13.85 -2.08 0.35
C LEU A 218 12.93 -1.27 1.27
N LEU A 219 12.06 -0.42 0.70
CA LEU A 219 11.05 0.31 1.48
C LEU A 219 10.08 -0.65 2.16
N GLY A 220 9.67 -1.71 1.45
CA GLY A 220 8.84 -2.77 2.00
C GLY A 220 9.51 -3.49 3.18
N LEU A 221 10.79 -3.83 3.07
CA LEU A 221 11.57 -4.44 4.16
C LEU A 221 11.64 -3.51 5.39
N ILE A 222 11.92 -2.22 5.19
CA ILE A 222 11.96 -1.24 6.28
C ILE A 222 10.57 -1.13 6.94
N THR A 223 9.52 -1.01 6.14
CA THR A 223 8.15 -0.93 6.67
C THR A 223 7.76 -2.21 7.40
N ALA A 224 8.11 -3.37 6.88
CA ALA A 224 7.87 -4.68 7.52
C ALA A 224 8.64 -4.80 8.84
N ALA A 225 9.91 -4.37 8.89
CA ALA A 225 10.68 -4.38 10.12
C ALA A 225 10.07 -3.51 11.22
N ILE A 226 9.58 -2.31 10.86
CA ILE A 226 8.86 -1.43 11.79
C ILE A 226 7.55 -2.10 12.24
N SER A 227 6.76 -2.66 11.31
CA SER A 227 5.49 -3.33 11.61
C SER A 227 5.68 -4.56 12.52
N PHE A 228 6.78 -5.30 12.34
CA PHE A 228 7.09 -6.49 13.13
C PHE A 228 7.21 -6.19 14.63
N VAL A 229 7.75 -5.03 15.00
CA VAL A 229 7.86 -4.61 16.41
C VAL A 229 6.49 -4.58 17.09
N PHE A 230 5.44 -4.15 16.37
CA PHE A 230 4.08 -4.10 16.89
C PHE A 230 3.38 -5.47 16.90
N GLN A 231 3.93 -6.48 16.25
CA GLN A 231 3.43 -7.85 16.27
C GLN A 231 3.99 -8.67 17.43
N ILE A 232 5.10 -8.22 18.06
CA ILE A 232 5.76 -8.93 19.16
C ILE A 232 4.80 -9.28 20.31
N PRO A 233 3.90 -8.39 20.78
CA PRO A 233 2.96 -8.74 21.86
C PRO A 233 2.04 -9.91 21.50
N ALA A 234 1.51 -9.93 20.28
CA ALA A 234 0.69 -11.03 19.78
C ALA A 234 1.48 -12.34 19.73
N LEU A 235 2.73 -12.28 19.25
CA LEU A 235 3.62 -13.44 19.17
C LEU A 235 3.94 -14.00 20.54
N ILE A 236 4.30 -13.14 21.51
CA ILE A 236 4.57 -13.55 22.89
C ILE A 236 3.33 -14.22 23.49
N TYR A 237 2.15 -13.66 23.28
CA TYR A 237 0.91 -14.23 23.76
C TYR A 237 0.69 -15.65 23.20
N VAL A 238 0.75 -15.83 21.89
CA VAL A 238 0.58 -17.16 21.24
C VAL A 238 1.59 -18.17 21.78
N VAL A 239 2.87 -17.80 21.85
CA VAL A 239 3.91 -18.68 22.37
C VAL A 239 3.69 -19.02 23.84
N SER A 240 3.24 -18.06 24.68
CA SER A 240 2.97 -18.32 26.10
C SER A 240 1.82 -19.30 26.30
N GLN A 241 0.79 -19.26 25.48
CA GLN A 241 -0.35 -20.19 25.54
C GLN A 241 0.09 -21.64 25.25
N GLU A 242 0.98 -21.84 24.27
CA GLU A 242 1.51 -23.17 23.96
C GLU A 242 2.30 -23.78 25.13
N PHE A 243 2.98 -22.96 25.94
CA PHE A 243 3.71 -23.42 27.14
C PHE A 243 2.80 -23.64 28.34
N VAL A 244 1.74 -22.86 28.50
CA VAL A 244 0.82 -22.95 29.67
C VAL A 244 -0.21 -24.09 29.49
N ASN A 245 -0.68 -24.30 28.24
CA ASN A 245 -1.73 -25.25 27.90
C ASN A 245 -1.28 -26.18 26.76
N PRO A 246 -0.24 -27.00 26.94
CA PRO A 246 0.27 -27.85 25.87
C PRO A 246 -0.79 -28.87 25.45
N GLY A 247 -1.28 -28.73 24.21
CA GLY A 247 -2.26 -29.66 23.60
C GLY A 247 -3.73 -29.39 23.89
N GLU A 248 -4.08 -28.36 24.65
CA GLU A 248 -5.50 -28.00 24.89
C GLU A 248 -6.20 -27.47 23.63
N TYR A 249 -5.45 -26.88 22.70
CA TYR A 249 -5.97 -26.45 21.39
C TYR A 249 -6.45 -27.59 20.48
N SER A 250 -6.10 -28.85 20.80
CA SER A 250 -6.48 -30.00 19.96
C SER A 250 -7.85 -30.60 20.26
N TYR A 251 -8.45 -30.33 21.42
CA TYR A 251 -9.65 -31.07 21.88
C TYR A 251 -10.77 -30.18 22.46
N ALA A 252 -10.52 -28.89 22.71
CA ALA A 252 -11.55 -27.96 23.20
C ALA A 252 -12.47 -27.51 22.06
N GLU A 253 -13.75 -27.24 22.36
CA GLU A 253 -14.60 -26.51 21.41
C GLU A 253 -13.98 -25.16 21.09
N PRO A 254 -13.93 -24.76 19.79
CA PRO A 254 -13.31 -23.53 19.39
C PRO A 254 -14.04 -22.33 20.00
N THR A 255 -13.40 -21.70 20.95
CA THR A 255 -13.88 -20.43 21.55
C THR A 255 -13.05 -19.28 20.98
N THR A 256 -13.71 -18.14 20.72
CA THR A 256 -13.01 -16.95 20.23
C THR A 256 -12.01 -16.45 21.28
N ASP A 257 -10.71 -16.46 20.93
CA ASP A 257 -9.66 -15.87 21.75
C ASP A 257 -9.65 -14.34 21.59
N TRP A 258 -10.39 -13.64 22.46
CA TRP A 258 -10.52 -12.19 22.42
C TRP A 258 -9.19 -11.44 22.63
N ILE A 259 -8.27 -12.00 23.40
CA ILE A 259 -6.97 -11.39 23.66
C ILE A 259 -6.15 -11.41 22.36
N LEU A 260 -6.14 -12.55 21.67
CA LEU A 260 -5.48 -12.69 20.38
C LEU A 260 -6.11 -11.77 19.33
N VAL A 261 -7.44 -11.71 19.26
CA VAL A 261 -8.17 -10.82 18.35
C VAL A 261 -7.78 -9.36 18.58
N ILE A 262 -7.70 -8.91 19.84
CA ILE A 262 -7.30 -7.54 20.17
C ILE A 262 -5.86 -7.29 19.73
N PHE A 263 -4.92 -8.16 20.07
CA PHE A 263 -3.52 -7.99 19.66
C PHE A 263 -3.35 -7.98 18.14
N GLN A 264 -3.99 -8.89 17.43
CA GLN A 264 -3.94 -8.94 15.95
C GLN A 264 -4.56 -7.69 15.31
N THR A 265 -5.70 -7.21 15.86
CA THR A 265 -6.37 -6.01 15.36
C THR A 265 -5.50 -4.77 15.55
N ILE A 266 -4.90 -4.59 16.72
CA ILE A 266 -3.99 -3.46 16.99
C ILE A 266 -2.77 -3.54 16.08
N SER A 267 -2.09 -4.68 16.02
CA SER A 267 -0.88 -4.87 15.23
C SER A 267 -1.10 -4.62 13.74
N SER A 268 -2.19 -5.16 13.19
CA SER A 268 -2.57 -4.96 11.79
C SER A 268 -2.93 -3.50 11.51
N SER A 269 -3.66 -2.86 12.43
CA SER A 269 -4.06 -1.45 12.29
C SER A 269 -2.85 -0.52 12.23
N VAL A 270 -1.84 -0.75 13.07
CA VAL A 270 -0.57 -0.02 12.99
C VAL A 270 0.14 -0.28 11.66
N GLY A 271 0.15 -1.53 11.20
CA GLY A 271 0.68 -1.89 9.87
C GLY A 271 0.06 -1.06 8.74
N TYR A 272 -1.28 -0.89 8.76
CA TYR A 272 -1.98 -0.07 7.76
C TYR A 272 -1.64 1.42 7.86
N LEU A 273 -1.44 1.97 9.05
CA LEU A 273 -0.96 3.35 9.21
C LEU A 273 0.43 3.55 8.58
N LEU A 274 1.31 2.56 8.66
CA LEU A 274 2.65 2.63 8.06
C LEU A 274 2.64 2.64 6.53
N TYR A 275 1.51 2.33 5.88
CA TYR A 275 1.38 2.45 4.42
C TYR A 275 1.49 3.89 3.89
N ILE A 276 1.52 4.88 4.76
CA ILE A 276 1.92 6.24 4.41
C ILE A 276 3.34 6.29 3.80
N ILE A 277 4.25 5.43 4.26
CA ILE A 277 5.64 5.37 3.77
C ILE A 277 5.69 4.98 2.29
N PRO A 278 5.15 3.82 1.86
CA PRO A 278 5.10 3.48 0.45
C PRO A 278 4.24 4.45 -0.36
N ALA A 279 3.17 5.04 0.19
CA ALA A 279 2.37 6.03 -0.51
C ALA A 279 3.14 7.32 -0.82
N LEU A 280 4.05 7.75 0.05
CA LEU A 280 4.99 8.84 -0.24
C LEU A 280 6.05 8.41 -1.26
N ALA A 281 6.63 7.25 -1.06
CA ALA A 281 7.73 6.74 -1.88
C ALA A 281 7.36 6.59 -3.37
N VAL A 282 6.15 6.11 -3.68
CA VAL A 282 5.71 5.96 -5.07
C VAL A 282 5.60 7.32 -5.80
N ASN A 283 5.37 8.41 -5.07
CA ASN A 283 5.43 9.75 -5.65
C ASN A 283 6.88 10.15 -5.96
N PHE A 284 7.85 9.90 -5.07
CA PHE A 284 9.26 10.15 -5.35
C PHE A 284 9.75 9.30 -6.52
N ILE A 285 9.35 8.03 -6.59
CA ILE A 285 9.65 7.14 -7.72
C ILE A 285 9.07 7.71 -9.02
N TYR A 286 7.81 8.15 -9.02
CA TYR A 286 7.16 8.75 -10.18
C TYR A 286 7.93 9.96 -10.72
N PHE A 287 8.30 10.90 -9.85
CA PHE A 287 9.04 12.10 -10.27
C PHE A 287 10.45 11.78 -10.74
N ASN A 288 11.13 10.82 -10.08
CA ASN A 288 12.42 10.32 -10.54
C ASN A 288 12.34 9.73 -11.96
N LEU A 289 11.35 8.85 -12.19
CA LEU A 289 11.14 8.22 -13.50
C LEU A 289 10.75 9.25 -14.57
N SER A 290 9.88 10.19 -14.22
CA SER A 290 9.47 11.29 -15.10
C SER A 290 10.67 12.17 -15.48
N GLU A 291 11.55 12.48 -14.52
CA GLU A 291 12.73 13.30 -14.77
C GLU A 291 13.79 12.56 -15.58
N ARG A 292 13.97 11.24 -15.35
CA ARG A 292 14.86 10.41 -16.19
C ARG A 292 14.40 10.36 -17.64
N LYS A 293 13.08 10.35 -17.88
CA LYS A 293 12.51 10.27 -19.22
C LYS A 293 12.40 11.62 -19.94
N ASN A 294 11.90 12.65 -19.23
CA ASN A 294 11.46 13.91 -19.84
C ASN A 294 12.38 15.10 -19.54
N GLN A 295 13.27 14.99 -18.53
CA GLN A 295 14.22 16.03 -18.09
C GLN A 295 13.55 17.39 -17.80
N THR A 296 12.30 17.37 -17.31
CA THR A 296 11.47 18.57 -17.10
C THR A 296 12.08 19.55 -16.10
N GLY A 297 12.64 19.06 -14.99
CA GLY A 297 13.30 19.90 -13.99
C GLY A 297 14.62 20.52 -14.51
N SER A 298 15.35 19.79 -15.35
CA SER A 298 16.57 20.31 -16.00
C SER A 298 16.22 21.44 -16.98
N LEU A 299 15.14 21.28 -17.74
CA LEU A 299 14.66 22.33 -18.66
C LEU A 299 14.13 23.55 -17.92
N GLU A 300 13.39 23.36 -16.83
CA GLU A 300 12.92 24.48 -15.98
C GLU A 300 14.09 25.30 -15.41
N ARG A 301 15.17 24.66 -14.97
CA ARG A 301 16.39 25.33 -14.48
C ARG A 301 17.11 26.09 -15.59
N ILE A 302 17.25 25.52 -16.77
CA ILE A 302 17.87 26.18 -17.92
C ILE A 302 17.08 27.45 -18.30
N ASN A 303 15.75 27.35 -18.35
CA ASN A 303 14.87 28.47 -18.66
C ASN A 303 14.90 29.57 -17.56
N ALA A 304 15.14 29.19 -16.30
CA ALA A 304 15.27 30.16 -15.20
C ALA A 304 16.59 30.94 -15.30
N ILE A 305 17.70 30.30 -15.71
CA ILE A 305 18.99 30.96 -15.91
C ILE A 305 18.90 31.92 -17.08
N GLY A 306 18.28 31.53 -18.21
CA GLY A 306 18.14 32.40 -19.39
C GLY A 306 17.28 33.64 -19.18
N ARG A 307 16.40 33.67 -18.14
CA ARG A 307 15.60 34.86 -17.80
C ARG A 307 16.31 35.84 -16.85
N SER A 308 17.32 35.36 -16.11
CA SER A 308 18.12 36.22 -15.23
C SER A 308 19.12 37.08 -15.99
N ASP A 309 19.38 36.78 -17.28
CA ASP A 309 20.29 37.55 -18.13
C ASP A 309 19.55 38.60 -18.98
N GLU A 310 18.19 38.68 -18.86
CA GLU A 310 17.38 39.68 -19.59
C GLU A 310 16.83 40.81 -18.68
N GLU A 311 17.11 40.80 -17.38
CA GLU A 311 16.84 41.91 -16.45
C GLU A 311 18.14 42.65 -16.05
#